data_4e54f2bfcd125266b609466a06346032
#
_entry.id   4e54f2bfcd125266b609466a06346032
#
_cell.length_a   1.000
_cell.length_b   1.000
_cell.length_c   1.000
_cell.angle_alpha   90.00
_cell.angle_beta   90.00
_cell.angle_gamma   90.00
#
_symmetry.space_group_name_H-M   'P 1'
#
loop_
_entity.id
_entity.type
_entity.pdbx_description
1 polymer ?
#
loop_
_entity_poly.entity_id
_entity_poly.type
_entity_poly.pdbx_seq_one_letter_code
_entity_poly.pdbx_strand_id
1 'polypeptide(L)'
;MAFRTVGNPQGAPWLLVHGGPGSCCQPGMLAPLDLSRQWAIAPDQRGCGASRPRGKTAASTTHALVADMELLRQHLGIERWSLLAGSWGTVVALAYARAHPQRVQRLVLRGAFALSRREVGGLLQPSRRVLQALGREAAWPAAPGVSLPATLARLRQLLQSGTPGVAGLRVSRRWALLETACVSNGMRRALRQAVTQATAAQAAAIRRDWAALRRRQRKAQASRHRLATQSPDRAALHKFRIQAHYLQHRGFVRPGALDDAVLVLSHQGVPVDWVHGACDAVCPPANSRVWAALGRRLAPLQVTLSGPLSGHLGAEPGMLAALRAVVRRPG
;
A
#
# COMPACT_ATOMS: atom_id res chain seq x y z
N MET A 1 -1.70 -19.00 -5.80
CA MET A 1 -2.12 -17.72 -5.21
C MET A 1 -3.56 -17.87 -4.74
N ALA A 2 -3.90 -17.45 -3.51
CA ALA A 2 -5.29 -17.43 -3.03
C ALA A 2 -5.98 -16.16 -3.50
N PHE A 3 -7.25 -16.23 -3.88
CA PHE A 3 -8.07 -15.07 -4.24
C PHE A 3 -9.52 -15.26 -3.80
N ARG A 4 -10.25 -14.17 -3.78
CA ARG A 4 -11.70 -14.12 -3.53
C ARG A 4 -12.34 -13.26 -4.60
N THR A 5 -13.54 -13.61 -4.98
CA THR A 5 -14.37 -12.77 -5.85
C THR A 5 -15.60 -12.29 -5.07
N VAL A 6 -16.03 -11.05 -5.30
CA VAL A 6 -17.17 -10.43 -4.60
C VAL A 6 -17.89 -9.51 -5.58
N GLY A 7 -19.20 -9.48 -5.50
CA GLY A 7 -20.06 -8.64 -6.34
C GLY A 7 -20.64 -9.41 -7.53
N ASN A 8 -21.05 -8.69 -8.56
CA ASN A 8 -21.72 -9.24 -9.73
C ASN A 8 -20.73 -9.87 -10.73
N PRO A 9 -20.73 -11.21 -10.94
CA PRO A 9 -19.82 -11.86 -11.89
C PRO A 9 -20.03 -11.42 -13.36
N GLN A 10 -21.19 -10.89 -13.70
CA GLN A 10 -21.49 -10.32 -15.01
C GLN A 10 -21.17 -8.81 -15.10
N GLY A 11 -20.75 -8.21 -13.99
CA GLY A 11 -20.38 -6.80 -13.93
C GLY A 11 -18.95 -6.54 -14.40
N ALA A 12 -18.59 -5.26 -14.47
CA ALA A 12 -17.25 -4.85 -14.86
C ALA A 12 -16.17 -5.41 -13.89
N PRO A 13 -15.14 -6.13 -14.40
CA PRO A 13 -14.14 -6.76 -13.54
C PRO A 13 -13.12 -5.77 -13.01
N TRP A 14 -12.86 -5.84 -11.70
CA TRP A 14 -11.90 -5.03 -10.97
C TRP A 14 -10.91 -5.87 -10.20
N LEU A 15 -9.64 -5.78 -10.55
CA LEU A 15 -8.56 -6.39 -9.78
C LEU A 15 -8.16 -5.47 -8.63
N LEU A 16 -8.21 -5.98 -7.40
CA LEU A 16 -7.74 -5.27 -6.21
C LEU A 16 -6.29 -5.63 -5.90
N VAL A 17 -5.38 -4.65 -5.98
CA VAL A 17 -3.95 -4.87 -5.74
C VAL A 17 -3.56 -4.27 -4.39
N HIS A 18 -3.40 -5.14 -3.39
CA HIS A 18 -3.09 -4.70 -2.03
C HIS A 18 -1.66 -4.17 -1.87
N GLY A 19 -1.46 -3.35 -0.86
CA GLY A 19 -0.19 -2.74 -0.50
C GLY A 19 0.67 -3.57 0.47
N GLY A 20 1.51 -2.87 1.20
CA GLY A 20 2.47 -3.40 2.13
C GLY A 20 3.89 -2.97 1.74
N PRO A 21 4.70 -3.79 1.03
CA PRO A 21 4.48 -5.20 0.62
C PRO A 21 4.12 -6.12 1.78
N GLY A 22 3.58 -7.30 1.48
CA GLY A 22 3.35 -8.31 2.50
C GLY A 22 2.01 -8.21 3.26
N SER A 23 1.11 -7.29 2.88
CA SER A 23 -0.25 -7.18 3.44
C SER A 23 -1.17 -8.29 2.88
N CYS A 24 -2.46 -8.01 2.75
CA CYS A 24 -3.44 -8.85 2.07
C CYS A 24 -4.61 -7.98 1.61
N CYS A 25 -5.49 -8.52 0.78
CA CYS A 25 -6.73 -7.86 0.44
C CYS A 25 -7.67 -7.80 1.64
N GLN A 26 -7.90 -6.60 2.15
CA GLN A 26 -8.80 -6.32 3.28
C GLN A 26 -10.22 -6.03 2.79
N PRO A 27 -11.27 -6.39 3.55
CA PRO A 27 -12.66 -6.07 3.17
C PRO A 27 -12.89 -4.59 2.87
N GLY A 28 -12.18 -3.69 3.56
CA GLY A 28 -12.26 -2.23 3.32
C GLY A 28 -11.81 -1.80 1.91
N MET A 29 -11.08 -2.63 1.18
CA MET A 29 -10.70 -2.36 -0.21
C MET A 29 -11.90 -2.47 -1.18
N LEU A 30 -12.97 -3.16 -0.79
CA LEU A 30 -14.22 -3.26 -1.55
C LEU A 30 -15.08 -1.99 -1.42
N ALA A 31 -14.89 -1.19 -0.37
CA ALA A 31 -15.75 -0.06 -0.05
C ALA A 31 -15.90 1.02 -1.15
N PRO A 32 -14.93 1.24 -2.05
CA PRO A 32 -15.10 2.15 -3.20
C PRO A 32 -16.02 1.61 -4.29
N LEU A 33 -16.14 0.29 -4.42
CA LEU A 33 -16.82 -0.37 -5.53
C LEU A 33 -18.35 -0.35 -5.37
N ASP A 34 -19.05 -0.41 -6.48
CA ASP A 34 -20.46 -0.75 -6.56
C ASP A 34 -20.60 -2.24 -6.93
N LEU A 35 -20.74 -3.07 -5.92
CA LEU A 35 -20.73 -4.52 -6.09
C LEU A 35 -21.98 -5.08 -6.80
N SER A 36 -23.01 -4.27 -7.02
CA SER A 36 -24.15 -4.66 -7.85
C SER A 36 -23.82 -4.60 -9.35
N ARG A 37 -22.86 -3.76 -9.74
CA ARG A 37 -22.46 -3.49 -11.13
C ARG A 37 -21.03 -3.92 -11.44
N GLN A 38 -20.25 -4.22 -10.42
CA GLN A 38 -18.82 -4.50 -10.52
C GLN A 38 -18.47 -5.84 -9.88
N TRP A 39 -17.53 -6.54 -10.50
CA TRP A 39 -16.98 -7.80 -10.02
C TRP A 39 -15.58 -7.58 -9.46
N ALA A 40 -15.44 -7.65 -8.16
CA ALA A 40 -14.17 -7.48 -7.47
C ALA A 40 -13.39 -8.79 -7.40
N ILE A 41 -12.17 -8.80 -7.90
CA ILE A 41 -11.20 -9.89 -7.80
C ILE A 41 -10.11 -9.46 -6.82
N ALA A 42 -9.99 -10.16 -5.69
CA ALA A 42 -9.16 -9.79 -4.56
C ALA A 42 -8.11 -10.87 -4.23
N PRO A 43 -7.01 -10.95 -4.98
CA PRO A 43 -5.94 -11.90 -4.71
C PRO A 43 -5.06 -11.44 -3.54
N ASP A 44 -4.60 -12.40 -2.74
CA ASP A 44 -3.48 -12.20 -1.82
C ASP A 44 -2.17 -12.54 -2.54
N GLN A 45 -1.26 -11.59 -2.65
CA GLN A 45 0.03 -11.76 -3.33
C GLN A 45 0.84 -12.93 -2.73
N ARG A 46 1.88 -13.40 -3.43
CA ARG A 46 2.73 -14.52 -2.97
C ARG A 46 3.19 -14.34 -1.53
N GLY A 47 3.02 -15.36 -0.71
CA GLY A 47 3.39 -15.37 0.70
C GLY A 47 2.48 -14.54 1.63
N CYS A 48 1.50 -13.81 1.09
CA CYS A 48 0.62 -12.90 1.81
C CYS A 48 -0.72 -13.55 2.16
N GLY A 49 -1.40 -13.04 3.18
CA GLY A 49 -2.77 -13.37 3.51
C GLY A 49 -3.07 -14.87 3.57
N ALA A 50 -3.97 -15.32 2.71
CA ALA A 50 -4.35 -16.73 2.55
C ALA A 50 -3.45 -17.50 1.58
N SER A 51 -2.60 -16.81 0.77
CA SER A 51 -1.66 -17.46 -0.15
C SER A 51 -0.60 -18.29 0.59
N ARG A 52 -0.22 -19.43 0.02
CA ARG A 52 0.75 -20.39 0.58
C ARG A 52 1.98 -20.53 -0.31
N PRO A 53 3.17 -20.82 0.27
CA PRO A 53 3.49 -20.84 1.70
C PRO A 53 3.61 -19.42 2.27
N ARG A 54 3.07 -19.19 3.49
CA ARG A 54 3.05 -17.86 4.13
C ARG A 54 4.45 -17.37 4.52
N GLY A 55 4.72 -16.08 4.25
CA GLY A 55 5.96 -15.42 4.64
C GLY A 55 7.19 -15.92 3.89
N LYS A 56 7.07 -16.81 2.91
CA LYS A 56 8.17 -17.23 2.04
C LYS A 56 8.45 -16.17 0.99
N THR A 57 9.72 -15.94 0.72
CA THR A 57 10.21 -14.94 -0.24
C THR A 57 10.89 -15.58 -1.46
N ALA A 58 11.07 -16.89 -1.49
CA ALA A 58 11.56 -17.60 -2.66
C ALA A 58 10.65 -17.35 -3.86
N ALA A 59 11.24 -17.01 -5.01
CA ALA A 59 10.52 -16.64 -6.23
C ALA A 59 9.48 -15.50 -6.09
N SER A 60 9.58 -14.69 -5.02
CA SER A 60 8.74 -13.50 -4.82
C SER A 60 9.44 -12.28 -5.43
N THR A 61 9.12 -11.98 -6.68
CA THR A 61 9.57 -10.79 -7.41
C THR A 61 8.37 -10.05 -7.99
N THR A 62 8.53 -8.79 -8.38
CA THR A 62 7.45 -8.05 -9.06
C THR A 62 7.07 -8.71 -10.39
N HIS A 63 8.04 -9.26 -11.13
CA HIS A 63 7.75 -10.02 -12.35
C HIS A 63 6.88 -11.25 -12.07
N ALA A 64 7.18 -11.99 -10.99
CA ALA A 64 6.38 -13.14 -10.60
C ALA A 64 4.95 -12.74 -10.17
N LEU A 65 4.77 -11.56 -9.52
CA LEU A 65 3.44 -11.03 -9.21
C LEU A 65 2.67 -10.65 -10.48
N VAL A 66 3.35 -10.04 -11.47
CA VAL A 66 2.76 -9.71 -12.78
C VAL A 66 2.29 -10.99 -13.49
N ALA A 67 3.12 -12.03 -13.52
CA ALA A 67 2.75 -13.33 -14.10
C ALA A 67 1.56 -13.98 -13.38
N ASP A 68 1.52 -13.91 -12.03
CA ASP A 68 0.40 -14.42 -11.25
C ASP A 68 -0.91 -13.69 -11.55
N MET A 69 -0.85 -12.37 -11.76
CA MET A 69 -2.04 -11.58 -12.12
C MET A 69 -2.55 -11.98 -13.52
N GLU A 70 -1.65 -12.16 -14.48
CA GLU A 70 -2.02 -12.56 -15.84
C GLU A 70 -2.61 -13.98 -15.86
N LEU A 71 -2.01 -14.93 -15.14
CA LEU A 71 -2.57 -16.27 -14.97
C LEU A 71 -3.96 -16.25 -14.31
N LEU A 72 -4.16 -15.38 -13.31
CA LEU A 72 -5.47 -15.22 -12.66
C LEU A 72 -6.51 -14.65 -13.62
N ARG A 73 -6.14 -13.66 -14.42
CA ARG A 73 -7.01 -13.07 -15.45
C ARG A 73 -7.48 -14.14 -16.45
N GLN A 74 -6.52 -14.93 -16.96
CA GLN A 74 -6.78 -16.02 -17.90
C GLN A 74 -7.67 -17.11 -17.28
N HIS A 75 -7.37 -17.51 -16.05
CA HIS A 75 -8.15 -18.51 -15.31
C HIS A 75 -9.62 -18.10 -15.11
N LEU A 76 -9.88 -16.79 -14.96
CA LEU A 76 -11.24 -16.26 -14.81
C LEU A 76 -11.92 -15.91 -16.16
N GLY A 77 -11.27 -16.14 -17.28
CA GLY A 77 -11.80 -15.81 -18.62
C GLY A 77 -11.98 -14.32 -18.87
N ILE A 78 -11.28 -13.45 -18.12
CA ILE A 78 -11.42 -12.00 -18.24
C ILE A 78 -10.56 -11.50 -19.38
N GLU A 79 -11.12 -10.81 -20.35
CA GLU A 79 -10.38 -10.21 -21.46
C GLU A 79 -9.58 -8.98 -21.00
N ARG A 80 -10.26 -8.05 -20.34
CA ARG A 80 -9.70 -6.80 -19.80
C ARG A 80 -10.31 -6.51 -18.42
N TRP A 81 -9.56 -5.93 -17.54
CA TRP A 81 -10.02 -5.51 -16.21
C TRP A 81 -9.53 -4.13 -15.81
N SER A 82 -10.25 -3.49 -14.90
CA SER A 82 -9.79 -2.30 -14.22
C SER A 82 -8.97 -2.68 -12.98
N LEU A 83 -7.98 -1.86 -12.62
CA LEU A 83 -7.15 -2.08 -11.44
C LEU A 83 -7.40 -1.01 -10.38
N LEU A 84 -7.66 -1.43 -9.14
CA LEU A 84 -7.68 -0.56 -7.96
C LEU A 84 -6.51 -0.94 -7.06
N ALA A 85 -5.51 -0.07 -6.98
CA ALA A 85 -4.28 -0.33 -6.27
C ALA A 85 -3.94 0.77 -5.25
N GLY A 86 -3.29 0.39 -4.14
CA GLY A 86 -2.88 1.36 -3.14
C GLY A 86 -1.49 1.12 -2.58
N SER A 87 -0.73 2.21 -2.30
CA SER A 87 0.60 2.13 -1.70
C SER A 87 1.53 1.24 -2.55
N TRP A 88 2.21 0.25 -1.98
CA TRP A 88 2.98 -0.76 -2.72
C TRP A 88 2.20 -1.37 -3.91
N GLY A 89 0.89 -1.56 -3.77
CA GLY A 89 0.07 -2.08 -4.85
C GLY A 89 0.16 -1.27 -6.13
N THR A 90 0.46 0.04 -6.05
CA THR A 90 0.62 0.91 -7.23
C THR A 90 1.86 0.53 -8.04
N VAL A 91 2.94 0.08 -7.39
CA VAL A 91 4.15 -0.44 -8.06
C VAL A 91 3.80 -1.70 -8.86
N VAL A 92 3.06 -2.62 -8.24
CA VAL A 92 2.67 -3.88 -8.90
C VAL A 92 1.69 -3.61 -10.05
N ALA A 93 0.70 -2.73 -9.83
CA ALA A 93 -0.27 -2.35 -10.85
C ALA A 93 0.39 -1.66 -12.07
N LEU A 94 1.33 -0.75 -11.84
CA LEU A 94 2.09 -0.11 -12.92
C LEU A 94 2.97 -1.12 -13.66
N ALA A 95 3.64 -2.02 -12.94
CA ALA A 95 4.44 -3.08 -13.57
C ALA A 95 3.59 -4.03 -14.44
N TYR A 96 2.40 -4.41 -13.94
CA TYR A 96 1.45 -5.21 -14.71
C TYR A 96 0.94 -4.46 -15.94
N ALA A 97 0.48 -3.23 -15.76
CA ALA A 97 -0.08 -2.44 -16.84
C ALA A 97 0.95 -2.09 -17.93
N ARG A 98 2.23 -1.92 -17.55
CA ARG A 98 3.33 -1.77 -18.50
C ARG A 98 3.55 -3.04 -19.35
N ALA A 99 3.46 -4.22 -18.71
CA ALA A 99 3.67 -5.51 -19.38
C ALA A 99 2.46 -5.92 -20.24
N HIS A 100 1.25 -5.55 -19.84
CA HIS A 100 -0.01 -5.96 -20.46
C HIS A 100 -0.99 -4.78 -20.63
N PRO A 101 -0.60 -3.66 -21.29
CA PRO A 101 -1.45 -2.47 -21.38
C PRO A 101 -2.80 -2.77 -22.06
N GLN A 102 -2.81 -3.68 -23.06
CA GLN A 102 -4.01 -4.11 -23.77
C GLN A 102 -5.01 -4.89 -22.88
N ARG A 103 -4.57 -5.38 -21.71
CA ARG A 103 -5.42 -6.11 -20.74
C ARG A 103 -5.99 -5.18 -19.65
N VAL A 104 -5.61 -3.91 -19.67
CA VAL A 104 -6.04 -2.92 -18.69
C VAL A 104 -7.08 -1.99 -19.31
N GLN A 105 -8.25 -1.91 -18.67
CA GLN A 105 -9.30 -0.98 -19.06
C GLN A 105 -9.05 0.40 -18.44
N ARG A 106 -8.69 0.47 -17.17
CA ARG A 106 -8.29 1.69 -16.46
C ARG A 106 -7.53 1.37 -15.17
N LEU A 107 -6.78 2.34 -14.65
CA LEU A 107 -6.13 2.25 -13.35
C LEU A 107 -6.66 3.32 -12.39
N VAL A 108 -6.95 2.92 -11.15
CA VAL A 108 -7.18 3.83 -10.02
C VAL A 108 -6.09 3.58 -8.99
N LEU A 109 -5.19 4.54 -8.84
CA LEU A 109 -3.96 4.43 -8.08
C LEU A 109 -3.99 5.36 -6.86
N ARG A 110 -4.06 4.77 -5.66
CA ARG A 110 -4.16 5.50 -4.40
C ARG A 110 -2.82 5.52 -3.65
N GLY A 111 -2.39 6.73 -3.22
CA GLY A 111 -1.21 6.89 -2.36
C GLY A 111 0.03 6.27 -3.00
N ALA A 112 0.39 6.71 -4.18
CA ALA A 112 1.43 6.14 -5.02
C ALA A 112 2.79 6.05 -4.31
N PHE A 113 3.43 4.88 -4.41
CA PHE A 113 4.73 4.56 -3.84
C PHE A 113 5.79 4.51 -4.93
N ALA A 114 6.82 5.35 -4.84
CA ALA A 114 7.85 5.48 -5.87
C ALA A 114 9.12 4.66 -5.62
N LEU A 115 9.22 3.93 -4.51
CA LEU A 115 10.42 3.16 -4.12
C LEU A 115 11.71 3.99 -4.02
N SER A 116 11.62 5.31 -3.89
CA SER A 116 12.79 6.17 -3.77
C SER A 116 13.54 5.90 -2.45
N ARG A 117 14.86 6.09 -2.46
CA ARG A 117 15.67 5.96 -1.24
C ARG A 117 15.18 6.88 -0.12
N ARG A 118 14.74 8.10 -0.47
CA ARG A 118 14.20 9.09 0.49
C ARG A 118 12.91 8.57 1.14
N GLU A 119 12.02 7.99 0.35
CA GLU A 119 10.74 7.46 0.80
C GLU A 119 10.94 6.25 1.72
N VAL A 120 11.72 5.26 1.27
CA VAL A 120 12.05 4.08 2.07
C VAL A 120 12.83 4.46 3.34
N GLY A 121 13.77 5.39 3.24
CA GLY A 121 14.49 5.94 4.40
C GLY A 121 13.56 6.63 5.39
N GLY A 122 12.61 7.41 4.93
CA GLY A 122 11.60 8.06 5.77
C GLY A 122 10.75 7.07 6.58
N LEU A 123 10.50 5.88 6.03
CA LEU A 123 9.77 4.80 6.70
C LEU A 123 10.64 4.01 7.71
N LEU A 124 11.93 3.78 7.40
CA LEU A 124 12.79 2.87 8.13
C LEU A 124 13.80 3.55 9.04
N GLN A 125 14.08 4.82 8.85
CA GLN A 125 15.02 5.62 9.64
C GLN A 125 14.28 6.72 10.43
N PRO A 126 13.46 6.34 11.42
CA PRO A 126 12.68 7.30 12.19
C PRO A 126 13.58 8.21 13.01
N SER A 127 13.12 9.45 13.28
CA SER A 127 13.83 10.38 14.13
C SER A 127 13.97 9.84 15.57
N ARG A 128 14.98 10.34 16.32
CA ARG A 128 15.16 10.01 17.74
C ARG A 128 13.87 10.20 18.54
N ARG A 129 13.12 11.28 18.30
CA ARG A 129 11.84 11.56 18.98
C ARG A 129 10.81 10.45 18.75
N VAL A 130 10.71 9.93 17.54
CA VAL A 130 9.79 8.81 17.22
C VAL A 130 10.25 7.53 17.90
N LEU A 131 11.56 7.24 17.91
CA LEU A 131 12.12 6.06 18.60
C LEU A 131 11.90 6.13 20.09
N GLN A 132 12.12 7.29 20.72
CA GLN A 132 11.87 7.50 22.17
C GLN A 132 10.38 7.30 22.53
N ALA A 133 9.47 7.82 21.69
CA ALA A 133 8.02 7.65 21.88
C ALA A 133 7.57 6.17 21.76
N LEU A 134 8.33 5.34 21.07
CA LEU A 134 8.07 3.90 20.93
C LEU A 134 8.70 3.05 22.06
N GLY A 135 9.47 3.67 22.98
CA GLY A 135 10.10 3.02 24.14
C GLY A 135 11.53 2.54 23.88
N ARG A 136 12.35 2.55 24.95
CA ARG A 136 13.80 2.24 24.90
C ARG A 136 14.15 0.76 24.65
N GLU A 137 13.22 -0.15 24.84
CA GLU A 137 13.50 -1.59 25.04
C GLU A 137 13.79 -2.42 23.79
N ALA A 138 13.75 -1.88 22.61
CA ALA A 138 14.10 -2.68 21.44
C ALA A 138 14.97 -1.87 20.49
N ALA A 139 16.21 -2.31 20.32
CA ALA A 139 17.09 -1.77 19.30
C ALA A 139 16.44 -1.88 17.94
N TRP A 140 15.96 -0.74 17.40
CA TRP A 140 15.62 -0.66 15.99
C TRP A 140 16.93 -0.63 15.19
N PRO A 141 17.06 -1.37 14.09
CA PRO A 141 18.33 -1.52 13.37
C PRO A 141 18.89 -0.22 12.78
N ALA A 142 18.06 0.82 12.64
CA ALA A 142 18.49 2.14 12.20
C ALA A 142 18.94 3.00 13.37
N ALA A 143 20.16 2.81 13.83
CA ALA A 143 20.83 3.78 14.72
C ALA A 143 21.27 5.01 13.91
N PRO A 144 21.49 6.19 14.55
CA PRO A 144 22.10 7.34 13.88
C PRO A 144 23.39 6.97 13.17
N GLY A 145 23.54 7.34 11.90
CA GLY A 145 24.72 7.00 11.08
C GLY A 145 24.66 5.66 10.34
N VAL A 146 23.70 4.78 10.64
CA VAL A 146 23.52 3.53 9.90
C VAL A 146 22.89 3.81 8.54
N SER A 147 23.50 3.33 7.46
CA SER A 147 22.97 3.50 6.10
C SER A 147 21.66 2.72 5.90
N LEU A 148 20.82 3.16 4.95
CA LEU A 148 19.59 2.45 4.61
C LEU A 148 19.85 1.00 4.14
N PRO A 149 20.84 0.70 3.29
CA PRO A 149 21.18 -0.67 2.94
C PRO A 149 21.54 -1.54 4.15
N ALA A 150 22.35 -1.03 5.07
CA ALA A 150 22.71 -1.75 6.30
C ALA A 150 21.50 -1.99 7.20
N THR A 151 20.60 -1.00 7.33
CA THR A 151 19.32 -1.15 8.05
C THR A 151 18.47 -2.27 7.46
N LEU A 152 18.32 -2.31 6.12
CA LEU A 152 17.53 -3.33 5.42
C LEU A 152 18.17 -4.72 5.56
N ALA A 153 19.50 -4.83 5.42
CA ALA A 153 20.21 -6.08 5.61
C ALA A 153 20.01 -6.65 7.03
N ARG A 154 20.11 -5.80 8.05
CA ARG A 154 19.88 -6.20 9.43
C ARG A 154 18.43 -6.58 9.72
N LEU A 155 17.47 -5.83 9.19
CA LEU A 155 16.04 -6.19 9.28
C LEU A 155 15.79 -7.57 8.66
N ARG A 156 16.31 -7.82 7.47
CA ARG A 156 16.18 -9.12 6.80
C ARG A 156 16.77 -10.24 7.65
N GLN A 157 17.99 -10.08 8.16
CA GLN A 157 18.63 -11.07 9.02
C GLN A 157 17.77 -11.43 10.24
N LEU A 158 17.23 -10.42 10.95
CA LEU A 158 16.41 -10.62 12.13
C LEU A 158 15.05 -11.30 11.80
N LEU A 159 14.52 -11.05 10.61
CA LEU A 159 13.21 -11.58 10.19
C LEU A 159 13.30 -12.97 9.56
N GLN A 160 14.46 -13.37 8.99
CA GLN A 160 14.62 -14.62 8.22
C GLN A 160 15.22 -15.78 9.03
N SER A 161 15.69 -15.58 10.26
CA SER A 161 16.16 -16.67 11.11
C SER A 161 15.12 -17.79 11.21
N GLY A 162 15.54 -19.04 10.95
CA GLY A 162 14.69 -20.19 10.60
C GLY A 162 13.58 -20.53 11.62
N THR A 163 13.86 -20.48 12.92
CA THR A 163 12.82 -20.51 13.97
C THR A 163 12.41 -19.07 14.27
N PRO A 164 11.12 -18.75 14.43
CA PRO A 164 10.69 -17.40 14.80
C PRO A 164 11.28 -17.03 16.14
N GLY A 165 12.50 -16.51 16.14
CA GLY A 165 13.16 -16.04 17.35
C GLY A 165 12.43 -14.84 17.92
N VAL A 166 12.49 -14.68 19.23
CA VAL A 166 11.91 -13.53 19.96
C VAL A 166 12.33 -12.20 19.31
N ALA A 167 13.56 -12.11 18.78
CA ALA A 167 14.08 -10.92 18.10
C ALA A 167 13.27 -10.55 16.84
N GLY A 168 12.94 -11.51 15.98
CA GLY A 168 12.16 -11.29 14.76
C GLY A 168 10.73 -10.81 15.07
N LEU A 169 10.11 -11.38 16.07
CA LEU A 169 8.77 -10.96 16.53
C LEU A 169 8.78 -9.55 17.13
N ARG A 170 9.79 -9.23 17.97
CA ARG A 170 9.96 -7.88 18.53
C ARG A 170 10.17 -6.82 17.45
N VAL A 171 11.03 -7.09 16.46
CA VAL A 171 11.27 -6.20 15.32
C VAL A 171 9.99 -6.01 14.50
N SER A 172 9.24 -7.09 14.23
CA SER A 172 7.98 -7.02 13.48
C SER A 172 6.95 -6.13 14.19
N ARG A 173 6.77 -6.29 15.49
CA ARG A 173 5.90 -5.42 16.31
C ARG A 173 6.32 -3.97 16.22
N ARG A 174 7.62 -3.70 16.35
CA ARG A 174 8.14 -2.34 16.31
C ARG A 174 7.95 -1.71 14.93
N TRP A 175 8.16 -2.47 13.87
CA TRP A 175 7.89 -1.98 12.52
C TRP A 175 6.41 -1.64 12.33
N ALA A 176 5.50 -2.46 12.80
CA ALA A 176 4.07 -2.17 12.78
C ALA A 176 3.72 -0.87 13.52
N LEU A 177 4.35 -0.60 14.67
CA LEU A 177 4.18 0.64 15.42
C LEU A 177 4.72 1.85 14.65
N LEU A 178 5.86 1.72 13.97
CA LEU A 178 6.43 2.78 13.12
C LEU A 178 5.50 3.12 11.95
N GLU A 179 5.02 2.12 11.22
CA GLU A 179 4.04 2.34 10.13
C GLU A 179 2.78 3.03 10.66
N THR A 180 2.26 2.57 11.79
CA THR A 180 1.08 3.17 12.41
C THR A 180 1.34 4.62 12.85
N ALA A 181 2.56 4.94 13.31
CA ALA A 181 2.94 6.30 13.66
C ALA A 181 2.98 7.22 12.42
N CYS A 182 3.50 6.73 11.29
CA CYS A 182 3.47 7.48 10.02
C CYS A 182 2.04 7.75 9.57
N VAL A 183 1.17 6.75 9.55
CA VAL A 183 -0.26 6.91 9.23
C VAL A 183 -0.91 7.93 10.16
N SER A 184 -0.67 7.83 11.47
CA SER A 184 -1.20 8.78 12.46
C SER A 184 -0.75 10.21 12.22
N ASN A 185 0.47 10.42 11.76
CA ASN A 185 0.97 11.75 11.42
C ASN A 185 0.17 12.37 10.27
N GLY A 186 -0.12 11.58 9.23
CA GLY A 186 -0.95 12.03 8.11
C GLY A 186 -2.36 12.43 8.57
N MET A 187 -3.04 11.55 9.30
CA MET A 187 -4.38 11.84 9.83
C MET A 187 -4.40 13.05 10.77
N ARG A 188 -3.37 13.23 11.60
CA ARG A 188 -3.26 14.41 12.47
C ARG A 188 -3.10 15.71 11.67
N ARG A 189 -2.35 15.68 10.56
CA ARG A 189 -2.26 16.83 9.64
C ARG A 189 -3.61 17.12 8.99
N ALA A 190 -4.29 16.09 8.49
CA ALA A 190 -5.63 16.23 7.92
C ALA A 190 -6.62 16.81 8.93
N LEU A 191 -6.59 16.36 10.19
CA LEU A 191 -7.43 16.89 11.25
C LEU A 191 -7.18 18.38 11.53
N ARG A 192 -5.91 18.82 11.52
CA ARG A 192 -5.59 20.24 11.70
C ARG A 192 -6.10 21.10 10.52
N GLN A 193 -5.90 20.64 9.30
CA GLN A 193 -6.39 21.36 8.11
C GLN A 193 -7.91 21.32 7.99
N ALA A 194 -8.58 20.31 8.53
CA ALA A 194 -10.03 20.22 8.52
C ALA A 194 -10.72 21.36 9.28
N VAL A 195 -10.02 22.01 10.22
CA VAL A 195 -10.56 23.17 10.95
C VAL A 195 -10.89 24.34 10.00
N THR A 196 -10.10 24.52 8.96
CA THR A 196 -10.22 25.66 8.02
C THR A 196 -10.73 25.26 6.63
N GLN A 197 -10.61 23.96 6.25
CA GLN A 197 -10.83 23.52 4.87
C GLN A 197 -11.97 22.50 4.71
N ALA A 198 -12.60 22.06 5.80
CA ALA A 198 -13.63 21.03 5.75
C ALA A 198 -14.97 21.51 6.31
N THR A 199 -16.05 20.88 5.85
CA THR A 199 -17.36 21.06 6.51
C THR A 199 -17.35 20.46 7.91
N ALA A 200 -18.27 20.88 8.78
CA ALA A 200 -18.40 20.34 10.13
C ALA A 200 -18.54 18.80 10.13
N ALA A 201 -19.31 18.25 9.20
CA ALA A 201 -19.52 16.81 9.06
C ALA A 201 -18.22 16.08 8.66
N GLN A 202 -17.46 16.62 7.70
CA GLN A 202 -16.16 16.08 7.29
C GLN A 202 -15.14 16.13 8.43
N ALA A 203 -15.04 17.25 9.14
CA ALA A 203 -14.17 17.40 10.29
C ALA A 203 -14.54 16.42 11.43
N ALA A 204 -15.83 16.19 11.68
CA ALA A 204 -16.32 15.21 12.66
C ALA A 204 -15.94 13.78 12.25
N ALA A 205 -16.07 13.42 10.96
CA ALA A 205 -15.67 12.11 10.45
C ALA A 205 -14.16 11.87 10.62
N ILE A 206 -13.31 12.84 10.26
CA ILE A 206 -11.85 12.76 10.44
C ILE A 206 -11.50 12.62 11.95
N ARG A 207 -12.17 13.34 12.84
CA ARG A 207 -11.98 13.21 14.30
C ARG A 207 -12.32 11.81 14.81
N ARG A 208 -13.44 11.21 14.37
CA ARG A 208 -13.81 9.83 14.75
C ARG A 208 -12.76 8.81 14.32
N ASP A 209 -12.28 8.88 13.08
CA ASP A 209 -11.26 7.97 12.55
C ASP A 209 -9.93 8.14 13.26
N TRP A 210 -9.51 9.37 13.51
CA TRP A 210 -8.33 9.67 14.32
C TRP A 210 -8.44 9.05 15.72
N ALA A 211 -9.56 9.22 16.41
CA ALA A 211 -9.79 8.66 17.73
C ALA A 211 -9.75 7.12 17.72
N ALA A 212 -10.33 6.48 16.68
CA ALA A 212 -10.29 5.04 16.50
C ALA A 212 -8.86 4.53 16.29
N LEU A 213 -8.07 5.19 15.44
CA LEU A 213 -6.66 4.86 15.21
C LEU A 213 -5.83 5.01 16.50
N ARG A 214 -6.04 6.09 17.26
CA ARG A 214 -5.35 6.31 18.54
C ARG A 214 -5.70 5.26 19.60
N ARG A 215 -6.94 4.78 19.66
CA ARG A 215 -7.34 3.65 20.54
C ARG A 215 -6.60 2.37 20.13
N ARG A 216 -6.53 2.05 18.83
CA ARG A 216 -5.78 0.87 18.32
C ARG A 216 -4.30 0.95 18.66
N GLN A 217 -3.68 2.13 18.50
CA GLN A 217 -2.27 2.35 18.85
C GLN A 217 -2.01 2.11 20.35
N ARG A 218 -2.84 2.68 21.23
CA ARG A 218 -2.71 2.51 22.69
C ARG A 218 -2.83 1.04 23.07
N LYS A 219 -3.80 0.31 22.50
CA LYS A 219 -3.94 -1.14 22.74
C LYS A 219 -2.71 -1.93 22.26
N ALA A 220 -2.17 -1.61 21.10
CA ALA A 220 -0.96 -2.24 20.57
C ALA A 220 0.28 -1.94 21.44
N GLN A 221 0.42 -0.70 21.92
CA GLN A 221 1.50 -0.33 22.85
C GLN A 221 1.39 -1.04 24.21
N ALA A 222 0.19 -1.14 24.78
CA ALA A 222 -0.04 -1.86 26.03
C ALA A 222 0.28 -3.37 25.92
N SER A 223 0.12 -3.95 24.73
CA SER A 223 0.41 -5.36 24.47
C SER A 223 1.89 -5.64 24.22
N ARG A 224 2.76 -4.62 24.14
CA ARG A 224 4.17 -4.78 23.73
C ARG A 224 5.00 -5.65 24.67
N HIS A 225 4.65 -5.70 25.96
CA HIS A 225 5.35 -6.49 26.99
C HIS A 225 4.90 -7.96 27.06
N ARG A 226 3.80 -8.33 26.39
CA ARG A 226 3.36 -9.73 26.33
C ARG A 226 4.26 -10.51 25.39
N LEU A 227 4.71 -11.71 25.83
CA LEU A 227 5.48 -12.61 24.99
C LEU A 227 4.73 -12.96 23.72
N ALA A 228 5.43 -12.86 22.59
CA ALA A 228 4.88 -12.88 21.27
C ALA A 228 4.81 -14.31 20.72
N THR A 229 3.79 -15.05 21.09
CA THR A 229 3.53 -16.39 20.53
C THR A 229 2.18 -16.47 19.80
N GLN A 230 1.40 -15.39 19.80
CA GLN A 230 0.03 -15.39 19.28
C GLN A 230 -0.03 -15.21 17.75
N SER A 231 -1.11 -15.65 17.13
CA SER A 231 -1.39 -15.58 15.68
C SER A 231 -1.14 -14.20 15.03
N PRO A 232 -1.51 -13.05 15.66
CA PRO A 232 -1.23 -11.73 15.10
C PRO A 232 0.25 -11.41 14.92
N ASP A 233 1.11 -11.90 15.82
CA ASP A 233 2.56 -11.65 15.75
C ASP A 233 3.23 -12.44 14.64
N ARG A 234 2.77 -13.67 14.40
CA ARG A 234 3.20 -14.48 13.25
C ARG A 234 2.78 -13.85 11.94
N ALA A 235 1.56 -13.31 11.86
CA ALA A 235 1.08 -12.60 10.68
C ALA A 235 1.92 -11.34 10.41
N ALA A 236 2.26 -10.57 11.45
CA ALA A 236 3.16 -9.42 11.34
C ALA A 236 4.57 -9.85 10.88
N LEU A 237 5.12 -10.93 11.45
CA LEU A 237 6.42 -11.47 11.03
C LEU A 237 6.42 -11.84 9.54
N HIS A 238 5.39 -12.54 9.06
CA HIS A 238 5.26 -12.89 7.63
C HIS A 238 5.18 -11.66 6.74
N LYS A 239 4.36 -10.67 7.13
CA LYS A 239 4.27 -9.39 6.43
C LYS A 239 5.62 -8.73 6.29
N PHE A 240 6.35 -8.55 7.40
CA PHE A 240 7.60 -7.80 7.40
C PHE A 240 8.78 -8.55 6.79
N ARG A 241 8.76 -9.89 6.77
CA ARG A 241 9.69 -10.69 5.93
C ARG A 241 9.57 -10.33 4.46
N ILE A 242 8.35 -10.32 3.94
CA ILE A 242 8.07 -9.98 2.55
C ILE A 242 8.42 -8.52 2.30
N GLN A 243 8.06 -7.62 3.21
CA GLN A 243 8.35 -6.19 3.06
C GLN A 243 9.86 -5.91 3.01
N ALA A 244 10.64 -6.49 3.94
CA ALA A 244 12.10 -6.36 3.95
C ALA A 244 12.73 -6.90 2.67
N HIS A 245 12.22 -8.03 2.17
CA HIS A 245 12.69 -8.64 0.92
C HIS A 245 12.48 -7.70 -0.28
N TYR A 246 11.27 -7.19 -0.49
CA TYR A 246 11.01 -6.27 -1.60
C TYR A 246 11.77 -4.96 -1.46
N LEU A 247 11.81 -4.35 -0.28
CA LEU A 247 12.51 -3.08 -0.08
C LEU A 247 14.03 -3.21 -0.28
N GLN A 248 14.65 -4.32 0.14
CA GLN A 248 16.07 -4.58 -0.07
C GLN A 248 16.42 -4.70 -1.55
N HIS A 249 15.54 -5.30 -2.35
CA HIS A 249 15.74 -5.50 -3.78
C HIS A 249 15.07 -4.41 -4.63
N ARG A 250 14.79 -3.23 -4.04
CA ARG A 250 14.13 -2.10 -4.73
C ARG A 250 12.88 -2.52 -5.50
N GLY A 251 12.07 -3.40 -4.88
CA GLY A 251 10.86 -3.93 -5.49
C GLY A 251 11.08 -4.80 -6.71
N PHE A 252 12.31 -5.22 -7.02
CA PHE A 252 12.67 -5.91 -8.28
C PHE A 252 12.24 -5.10 -9.52
N VAL A 253 12.28 -3.77 -9.41
CA VAL A 253 11.94 -2.84 -10.48
C VAL A 253 13.21 -2.07 -10.83
N ARG A 254 13.56 -2.01 -12.11
CA ARG A 254 14.69 -1.21 -12.57
C ARG A 254 14.42 0.29 -12.39
N PRO A 255 15.45 1.11 -12.19
CA PRO A 255 15.28 2.57 -12.18
C PRO A 255 14.56 3.05 -13.44
N GLY A 256 13.63 4.00 -13.29
CA GLY A 256 12.84 4.56 -14.39
C GLY A 256 11.67 3.69 -14.85
N ALA A 257 11.57 2.40 -14.48
CA ALA A 257 10.53 1.51 -15.00
C ALA A 257 9.10 1.91 -14.62
N LEU A 258 8.91 2.63 -13.52
CA LEU A 258 7.60 3.16 -13.14
C LEU A 258 7.23 4.40 -13.97
N ASP A 259 8.21 5.23 -14.31
CA ASP A 259 8.02 6.36 -15.23
C ASP A 259 7.72 5.84 -16.64
N ASP A 260 8.46 4.82 -17.11
CA ASP A 260 8.17 4.13 -18.37
C ASP A 260 6.75 3.56 -18.39
N ALA A 261 6.27 2.99 -17.27
CA ALA A 261 4.91 2.47 -17.17
C ALA A 261 3.87 3.58 -17.41
N VAL A 262 4.06 4.75 -16.81
CA VAL A 262 3.17 5.90 -17.02
C VAL A 262 3.18 6.34 -18.47
N LEU A 263 4.35 6.42 -19.10
CA LEU A 263 4.48 6.79 -20.51
C LEU A 263 3.79 5.78 -21.44
N VAL A 264 4.02 4.47 -21.23
CA VAL A 264 3.38 3.40 -22.01
C VAL A 264 1.85 3.49 -21.90
N LEU A 265 1.31 3.67 -20.70
CA LEU A 265 -0.13 3.79 -20.49
C LEU A 265 -0.72 5.01 -21.20
N SER A 266 -0.02 6.14 -21.14
CA SER A 266 -0.45 7.36 -21.83
C SER A 266 -0.43 7.18 -23.34
N HIS A 267 0.61 6.57 -23.93
CA HIS A 267 0.67 6.25 -25.35
C HIS A 267 -0.43 5.28 -25.80
N GLN A 268 -0.81 4.34 -24.95
CA GLN A 268 -1.89 3.38 -25.24
C GLN A 268 -3.29 3.94 -24.93
N GLY A 269 -3.40 5.19 -24.48
CA GLY A 269 -4.67 5.82 -24.13
C GLY A 269 -5.37 5.16 -22.94
N VAL A 270 -4.65 4.45 -22.08
CA VAL A 270 -5.24 3.81 -20.90
C VAL A 270 -5.52 4.86 -19.82
N PRO A 271 -6.78 4.99 -19.34
CA PRO A 271 -7.13 5.96 -18.31
C PRO A 271 -6.43 5.67 -16.98
N VAL A 272 -5.83 6.69 -16.35
CA VAL A 272 -5.16 6.60 -15.05
C VAL A 272 -5.68 7.68 -14.12
N ASP A 273 -6.33 7.25 -13.04
CA ASP A 273 -6.80 8.12 -11.98
C ASP A 273 -5.88 8.03 -10.75
N TRP A 274 -5.20 9.13 -10.45
CA TRP A 274 -4.39 9.26 -9.25
C TRP A 274 -5.24 9.84 -8.11
N VAL A 275 -5.31 9.13 -6.99
CA VAL A 275 -5.99 9.61 -5.77
C VAL A 275 -4.99 9.61 -4.62
N HIS A 276 -4.57 10.78 -4.14
CA HIS A 276 -3.52 10.87 -3.16
C HIS A 276 -3.90 11.83 -2.03
N GLY A 277 -3.90 11.34 -0.79
CA GLY A 277 -4.22 12.17 0.37
C GLY A 277 -3.25 13.34 0.50
N ALA A 278 -3.79 14.56 0.57
CA ALA A 278 -2.98 15.78 0.67
C ALA A 278 -2.04 15.78 1.89
N CYS A 279 -2.43 15.06 2.94
CA CYS A 279 -1.70 14.93 4.19
C CYS A 279 -0.97 13.59 4.34
N ASP A 280 -0.80 12.80 3.27
CA ASP A 280 -0.13 11.51 3.34
C ASP A 280 1.31 11.66 3.88
N ALA A 281 1.61 10.95 4.97
CA ALA A 281 2.92 10.95 5.61
C ALA A 281 3.64 9.59 5.50
N VAL A 282 3.09 8.67 4.70
CA VAL A 282 3.68 7.37 4.35
C VAL A 282 4.29 7.45 2.96
N CYS A 283 3.48 7.79 1.95
CA CYS A 283 3.92 8.05 0.60
C CYS A 283 3.77 9.56 0.29
N PRO A 284 4.81 10.23 -0.21
CA PRO A 284 4.72 11.65 -0.52
C PRO A 284 3.70 11.95 -1.63
N PRO A 285 2.76 12.91 -1.45
CA PRO A 285 1.81 13.29 -2.52
C PRO A 285 2.49 13.77 -3.80
N ALA A 286 3.76 14.18 -3.71
CA ALA A 286 4.57 14.55 -4.86
C ALA A 286 4.69 13.41 -5.90
N ASN A 287 4.70 12.14 -5.47
CA ASN A 287 4.79 10.99 -6.38
C ASN A 287 3.65 11.02 -7.41
N SER A 288 2.40 11.08 -6.95
CA SER A 288 1.25 11.14 -7.85
C SER A 288 1.20 12.41 -8.68
N ARG A 289 1.65 13.55 -8.12
CA ARG A 289 1.73 14.81 -8.90
C ARG A 289 2.70 14.71 -10.06
N VAL A 290 3.89 14.18 -9.83
CA VAL A 290 4.93 14.01 -10.87
C VAL A 290 4.42 13.06 -11.95
N TRP A 291 3.87 11.91 -11.58
CA TRP A 291 3.39 10.93 -12.55
C TRP A 291 2.12 11.38 -13.29
N ALA A 292 1.21 12.08 -12.62
CA ALA A 292 0.07 12.69 -13.30
C ALA A 292 0.49 13.76 -14.31
N ALA A 293 1.48 14.60 -13.94
CA ALA A 293 2.04 15.59 -14.86
C ALA A 293 2.74 14.94 -16.05
N LEU A 294 3.51 13.87 -15.82
CA LEU A 294 4.19 13.09 -16.85
C LEU A 294 3.17 12.50 -17.84
N GLY A 295 2.14 11.84 -17.35
CA GLY A 295 1.11 11.22 -18.19
C GLY A 295 0.28 12.22 -18.99
N ARG A 296 -0.06 13.36 -18.37
CA ARG A 296 -0.83 14.43 -19.04
C ARG A 296 -0.12 15.08 -20.22
N ARG A 297 1.21 15.01 -20.30
CA ARG A 297 1.94 15.51 -21.45
C ARG A 297 1.59 14.78 -22.75
N LEU A 298 1.21 13.50 -22.65
CA LEU A 298 0.89 12.65 -23.79
C LEU A 298 -0.62 12.39 -23.93
N ALA A 299 -1.34 12.29 -22.82
CA ALA A 299 -2.76 11.95 -22.77
C ALA A 299 -3.51 12.81 -21.72
N PRO A 300 -3.72 14.12 -21.96
CA PRO A 300 -4.24 15.04 -20.96
C PRO A 300 -5.65 14.68 -20.46
N LEU A 301 -6.50 14.11 -21.31
CA LEU A 301 -7.87 13.73 -20.97
C LEU A 301 -7.97 12.35 -20.27
N GLN A 302 -6.93 11.54 -20.34
CA GLN A 302 -6.90 10.19 -19.77
C GLN A 302 -6.30 10.15 -18.35
N VAL A 303 -5.73 11.26 -17.87
CA VAL A 303 -5.03 11.29 -16.58
C VAL A 303 -5.68 12.30 -15.65
N THR A 304 -6.23 11.81 -14.53
CA THR A 304 -6.78 12.65 -13.47
C THR A 304 -5.92 12.62 -12.21
N LEU A 305 -6.03 13.63 -11.37
CA LEU A 305 -5.39 13.70 -10.05
C LEU A 305 -6.36 14.33 -9.07
N SER A 306 -6.65 13.60 -7.99
CA SER A 306 -7.46 14.05 -6.86
C SER A 306 -6.63 14.06 -5.58
N GLY A 307 -6.69 15.16 -4.83
CA GLY A 307 -5.96 15.38 -3.57
C GLY A 307 -6.90 15.58 -2.38
N PRO A 308 -7.66 14.54 -1.94
CA PRO A 308 -8.58 14.69 -0.83
C PRO A 308 -7.87 15.06 0.48
N LEU A 309 -8.57 15.77 1.37
CA LEU A 309 -8.08 16.06 2.72
C LEU A 309 -8.09 14.77 3.57
N SER A 310 -7.02 14.01 3.45
CA SER A 310 -6.81 12.73 4.11
C SER A 310 -5.32 12.40 4.23
N GLY A 311 -4.99 11.41 5.06
CA GLY A 311 -3.66 10.78 5.09
C GLY A 311 -3.54 9.64 4.09
N HIS A 312 -3.00 8.51 4.56
CA HIS A 312 -2.61 7.37 3.70
C HIS A 312 -3.71 6.32 3.51
N LEU A 313 -4.64 6.16 4.46
CA LEU A 313 -5.55 5.00 4.44
C LEU A 313 -6.72 5.19 3.47
N GLY A 314 -7.01 4.15 2.69
CA GLY A 314 -8.15 4.13 1.77
C GLY A 314 -9.52 4.26 2.44
N ALA A 315 -9.61 3.92 3.73
CA ALA A 315 -10.84 4.02 4.51
C ALA A 315 -11.06 5.40 5.14
N GLU A 316 -10.09 6.33 5.05
CA GLU A 316 -10.30 7.69 5.53
C GLU A 316 -11.43 8.37 4.76
N PRO A 317 -12.32 9.15 5.41
CA PRO A 317 -13.57 9.63 4.79
C PRO A 317 -13.35 10.36 3.47
N GLY A 318 -12.43 11.31 3.42
CA GLY A 318 -12.12 12.07 2.20
C GLY A 318 -11.51 11.18 1.10
N MET A 319 -10.63 10.25 1.47
CA MET A 319 -10.04 9.30 0.54
C MET A 319 -11.10 8.36 -0.03
N LEU A 320 -11.95 7.79 0.80
CA LEU A 320 -13.01 6.88 0.37
C LEU A 320 -14.01 7.57 -0.55
N ALA A 321 -14.40 8.81 -0.23
CA ALA A 321 -15.28 9.60 -1.09
C ALA A 321 -14.67 9.86 -2.46
N ALA A 322 -13.38 10.25 -2.52
CA ALA A 322 -12.66 10.45 -3.77
C ALA A 322 -12.51 9.16 -4.58
N LEU A 323 -12.20 8.03 -3.93
CA LEU A 323 -12.12 6.73 -4.61
C LEU A 323 -13.48 6.31 -5.19
N ARG A 324 -14.58 6.48 -4.44
CA ARG A 324 -15.94 6.20 -4.93
C ARG A 324 -16.30 7.06 -6.14
N ALA A 325 -16.00 8.35 -6.09
CA ALA A 325 -16.27 9.27 -7.19
C ALA A 325 -15.55 8.86 -8.48
N VAL A 326 -14.34 8.31 -8.36
CA VAL A 326 -13.55 7.86 -9.51
C VAL A 326 -13.98 6.47 -9.98
N VAL A 327 -14.05 5.47 -9.08
CA VAL A 327 -14.31 4.06 -9.42
C VAL A 327 -15.70 3.84 -10.03
N ARG A 328 -16.68 4.68 -9.67
CA ARG A 328 -18.07 4.58 -10.13
C ARG A 328 -18.38 5.38 -11.39
N ARG A 329 -17.40 6.10 -11.95
CA ARG A 329 -17.57 6.73 -13.27
C ARG A 329 -17.77 5.64 -14.33
N PRO A 330 -18.67 5.83 -15.29
CA PRO A 330 -18.72 4.98 -16.47
C PRO A 330 -17.34 4.99 -17.13
N GLY A 331 -16.92 3.84 -17.65
CA GLY A 331 -15.66 3.68 -18.38
C GLY A 331 -15.78 4.15 -19.80
#